data_3f722487d1f4a538f74d99b422657aee
#
_entry.id   3f722487d1f4a538f74d99b422657aee
#
_cell.length_a   1.000
_cell.length_b   1.000
_cell.length_c   1.000
_cell.angle_alpha   90.00
_cell.angle_beta   90.00
_cell.angle_gamma   90.00
#
_symmetry.space_group_name_H-M   'P 1'
#
loop_
_entity.id
_entity.type
_entity.pdbx_description
1 polymer ?
#
loop_
_entity_poly.entity_id
_entity_poly.type
_entity_poly.pdbx_seq_one_letter_code
_entity_poly.pdbx_strand_id
1 'polypeptide(L)'
;SVSLVVIGIYLLGMVVLATALELVGGEYVRLAQITLIFGMSLAALLILPSGRFKSWLNVIVAKNFFQHRYDYRSEWMRFADTIGFPSKEAAPFYERVIKSLADIFESPAGLLMVPDEEGRLTLQARWNWATADIPANCVSKMTMPFFESTGHILSMDEVRAGIDERCDPRAVPQWLYDEQQAWAVVPLVHFGKLAGLAVLARPRLPRALDWEDLDMLRVVGRQLASYLAEAASQQALAESQQFDQFNRRFAFVVHDIKNLVSQLSILARP
;
A
#
# COMPACT_ATOMS: atom_id res chain seq x y z
N SER A 1 -8.29 6.52 27.90
CA SER A 1 -8.26 7.67 27.01
C SER A 1 -6.93 8.42 27.20
N VAL A 2 -6.24 8.68 26.11
CA VAL A 2 -4.91 9.34 26.08
C VAL A 2 -4.93 10.68 26.82
N SER A 3 -6.02 11.42 26.74
CA SER A 3 -6.19 12.70 27.43
C SER A 3 -6.08 12.60 28.97
N LEU A 4 -6.56 11.52 29.57
CA LEU A 4 -6.44 11.30 31.03
C LEU A 4 -5.00 11.03 31.45
N VAL A 5 -4.24 10.28 30.67
CA VAL A 5 -2.82 10.00 30.92
C VAL A 5 -1.99 11.28 30.84
N VAL A 6 -2.26 12.11 29.85
CA VAL A 6 -1.57 13.40 29.67
C VAL A 6 -1.85 14.37 30.82
N ILE A 7 -3.11 14.46 31.21
CA ILE A 7 -3.50 15.29 32.38
C ILE A 7 -2.84 14.74 33.67
N GLY A 8 -2.77 13.42 33.83
CA GLY A 8 -2.09 12.81 34.98
C GLY A 8 -0.59 13.12 35.01
N ILE A 9 0.12 12.98 33.91
CA ILE A 9 1.56 13.31 33.79
C ILE A 9 1.80 14.78 34.02
N TYR A 10 0.95 15.66 33.48
CA TYR A 10 1.03 17.11 33.70
C TYR A 10 0.87 17.47 35.20
N LEU A 11 -0.18 16.93 35.88
CA LEU A 11 -0.39 17.18 37.28
C LEU A 11 0.75 16.65 38.15
N LEU A 12 1.26 15.46 37.86
CA LEU A 12 2.41 14.87 38.55
C LEU A 12 3.66 15.74 38.38
N GLY A 13 3.95 16.19 37.16
CA GLY A 13 5.08 17.08 36.88
C GLY A 13 4.99 18.41 37.60
N MET A 14 3.78 18.98 37.69
CA MET A 14 3.53 20.23 38.39
C MET A 14 3.75 20.10 39.91
N VAL A 15 3.29 18.99 40.52
CA VAL A 15 3.52 18.71 41.94
C VAL A 15 5.01 18.51 42.23
N VAL A 16 5.71 17.70 41.41
CA VAL A 16 7.15 17.44 41.59
C VAL A 16 7.93 18.74 41.48
N LEU A 17 7.61 19.61 40.52
CA LEU A 17 8.33 20.86 40.32
C LEU A 17 8.04 21.89 41.44
N ALA A 18 6.81 21.94 41.95
CA ALA A 18 6.43 22.78 43.07
C ALA A 18 7.14 22.35 44.36
N THR A 19 7.20 21.03 44.65
CA THR A 19 7.93 20.49 45.81
C THR A 19 9.45 20.65 45.69
N ALA A 20 10.01 20.54 44.49
CA ALA A 20 11.45 20.81 44.27
C ALA A 20 11.81 22.28 44.55
N LEU A 21 10.95 23.22 44.18
CA LEU A 21 11.13 24.65 44.51
C LEU A 21 11.10 24.91 46.00
N GLU A 22 10.30 24.20 46.80
CA GLU A 22 10.28 24.31 48.27
C GLU A 22 11.61 23.87 48.91
N LEU A 23 12.26 22.87 48.34
CA LEU A 23 13.55 22.37 48.83
C LEU A 23 14.72 23.37 48.62
N VAL A 24 14.61 24.25 47.62
CA VAL A 24 15.65 25.24 47.33
C VAL A 24 15.64 26.40 48.38
N GLY A 25 14.50 26.70 49.01
CA GLY A 25 14.35 27.74 50.01
C GLY A 25 14.55 29.17 49.48
N GLY A 26 13.97 30.16 50.15
CA GLY A 26 14.17 31.56 49.77
C GLY A 26 12.87 32.41 49.90
N GLU A 27 12.99 33.71 50.10
CA GLU A 27 11.85 34.63 50.25
C GLU A 27 10.93 34.69 49.02
N TYR A 28 11.44 34.34 47.84
CA TYR A 28 10.70 34.41 46.58
C TYR A 28 10.10 33.08 46.09
N VAL A 29 10.24 32.00 46.87
CA VAL A 29 9.77 30.66 46.49
C VAL A 29 8.26 30.65 46.20
N ARG A 30 7.45 31.31 47.01
CA ARG A 30 5.99 31.39 46.77
C ARG A 30 5.65 32.12 45.46
N LEU A 31 6.36 33.20 45.16
CA LEU A 31 6.14 33.98 43.94
C LEU A 31 6.51 33.12 42.72
N ALA A 32 7.65 32.42 42.76
CA ALA A 32 8.12 31.53 41.74
C ALA A 32 7.14 30.37 41.49
N GLN A 33 6.59 29.74 42.56
CA GLN A 33 5.59 28.71 42.47
C GLN A 33 4.31 29.17 41.79
N ILE A 34 3.79 30.35 42.16
CA ILE A 34 2.56 30.91 41.56
C ILE A 34 2.80 31.20 40.06
N THR A 35 3.93 31.80 39.73
CA THR A 35 4.29 32.16 38.34
C THR A 35 4.44 30.87 37.50
N LEU A 36 5.06 29.85 38.05
CA LEU A 36 5.24 28.56 37.39
C LEU A 36 3.91 27.85 37.12
N ILE A 37 3.04 27.75 38.16
CA ILE A 37 1.71 27.13 38.05
C ILE A 37 0.88 27.88 36.98
N PHE A 38 0.89 29.21 37.01
CA PHE A 38 0.14 30.01 36.07
C PHE A 38 0.68 29.85 34.64
N GLY A 39 2.02 29.93 34.46
CA GLY A 39 2.64 29.74 33.16
C GLY A 39 2.41 28.36 32.53
N MET A 40 2.55 27.31 33.36
CA MET A 40 2.27 25.94 32.90
C MET A 40 0.79 25.72 32.58
N SER A 41 -0.12 26.27 33.37
CA SER A 41 -1.56 26.16 33.12
C SER A 41 -1.97 26.87 31.85
N LEU A 42 -1.40 28.05 31.58
CA LEU A 42 -1.62 28.80 30.35
C LEU A 42 -1.06 28.06 29.13
N ALA A 43 0.15 27.53 29.25
CA ALA A 43 0.76 26.72 28.19
C ALA A 43 -0.07 25.45 27.89
N ALA A 44 -0.56 24.77 28.91
CA ALA A 44 -1.42 23.59 28.75
C ALA A 44 -2.74 23.97 28.05
N LEU A 45 -3.36 25.09 28.42
CA LEU A 45 -4.60 25.57 27.81
C LEU A 45 -4.43 25.88 26.31
N LEU A 46 -3.26 26.34 25.90
CA LEU A 46 -2.97 26.67 24.50
C LEU A 46 -2.53 25.44 23.67
N ILE A 47 -1.77 24.52 24.27
CA ILE A 47 -1.15 23.40 23.55
C ILE A 47 -2.08 22.19 23.48
N LEU A 48 -2.80 21.83 24.58
CA LEU A 48 -3.65 20.65 24.64
C LEU A 48 -4.82 20.63 23.61
N PRO A 49 -5.47 21.76 23.28
CA PRO A 49 -6.50 21.76 22.24
C PRO A 49 -5.97 21.65 20.83
N SER A 50 -4.65 21.89 20.62
CA SER A 50 -4.03 21.88 19.29
C SER A 50 -4.16 20.51 18.63
N GLY A 51 -4.77 20.47 17.44
CA GLY A 51 -4.91 19.22 16.67
C GLY A 51 -3.55 18.59 16.33
N ARG A 52 -2.52 19.40 16.07
CA ARG A 52 -1.15 18.92 15.81
C ARG A 52 -0.53 18.24 17.02
N PHE A 53 -0.75 18.78 18.21
CA PHE A 53 -0.26 18.18 19.46
C PHE A 53 -0.97 16.88 19.78
N LYS A 54 -2.28 16.81 19.59
CA LYS A 54 -3.06 15.56 19.76
C LYS A 54 -2.59 14.48 18.80
N SER A 55 -2.40 14.81 17.54
CA SER A 55 -1.92 13.84 16.53
C SER A 55 -0.51 13.34 16.85
N TRP A 56 0.41 14.25 17.21
CA TRP A 56 1.77 13.90 17.61
C TRP A 56 1.82 13.02 18.85
N LEU A 57 1.00 13.37 19.87
CA LEU A 57 0.90 12.61 21.11
C LEU A 57 0.30 11.23 20.88
N ASN A 58 -0.76 11.12 20.06
CA ASN A 58 -1.36 9.83 19.70
C ASN A 58 -0.34 8.90 19.04
N VAL A 59 0.51 9.44 18.15
CA VAL A 59 1.58 8.65 17.51
C VAL A 59 2.60 8.17 18.52
N ILE A 60 3.06 9.03 19.45
CA ILE A 60 4.05 8.64 20.47
C ILE A 60 3.48 7.61 21.44
N VAL A 61 2.26 7.82 21.91
CA VAL A 61 1.61 6.89 22.85
C VAL A 61 1.32 5.56 22.15
N ALA A 62 0.83 5.59 20.93
CA ALA A 62 0.61 4.37 20.14
C ALA A 62 1.93 3.60 19.93
N LYS A 63 3.01 4.30 19.59
CA LYS A 63 4.31 3.69 19.34
C LYS A 63 5.01 3.10 20.56
N ASN A 64 4.82 3.70 21.75
CA ASN A 64 5.59 3.31 22.96
C ASN A 64 4.79 2.48 23.97
N PHE A 65 3.45 2.57 23.97
CA PHE A 65 2.61 1.93 24.98
C PHE A 65 1.72 0.81 24.44
N PHE A 66 1.51 0.73 23.12
CA PHE A 66 0.78 -0.38 22.52
C PHE A 66 1.76 -1.38 21.93
N GLN A 67 1.57 -2.66 22.22
CA GLN A 67 2.30 -3.74 21.56
C GLN A 67 2.09 -3.62 20.06
N HIS A 68 3.18 -3.74 19.28
CA HIS A 68 3.11 -3.75 17.83
C HIS A 68 2.14 -4.84 17.38
N ARG A 69 1.15 -4.46 16.57
CA ARG A 69 0.13 -5.39 16.07
C ARG A 69 0.75 -6.46 15.18
N TYR A 70 1.77 -6.08 14.42
CA TYR A 70 2.43 -6.97 13.48
C TYR A 70 3.73 -7.49 14.07
N ASP A 71 3.84 -8.81 14.20
CA ASP A 71 5.14 -9.46 14.27
C ASP A 71 5.72 -9.50 12.84
N TYR A 72 6.46 -8.44 12.49
CA TYR A 72 7.05 -8.26 11.15
C TYR A 72 7.79 -9.50 10.67
N ARG A 73 8.41 -10.27 11.56
CA ARG A 73 9.15 -11.47 11.21
C ARG A 73 8.23 -12.60 10.78
N SER A 74 7.17 -12.85 11.54
CA SER A 74 6.22 -13.93 11.24
C SER A 74 5.40 -13.60 10.00
N GLU A 75 4.97 -12.35 9.84
CA GLU A 75 4.25 -11.90 8.67
C GLU A 75 5.12 -11.95 7.41
N TRP A 76 6.41 -11.58 7.53
CA TRP A 76 7.35 -11.68 6.42
C TRP A 76 7.62 -13.13 5.99
N MET A 77 7.73 -14.07 6.93
CA MET A 77 7.90 -15.49 6.60
C MET A 77 6.65 -16.04 5.90
N ARG A 78 5.45 -15.75 6.41
CA ARG A 78 4.19 -16.13 5.78
C ARG A 78 4.05 -15.58 4.36
N PHE A 79 4.42 -14.31 4.18
CA PHE A 79 4.46 -13.65 2.88
C PHE A 79 5.41 -14.35 1.90
N ALA A 80 6.65 -14.62 2.33
CA ALA A 80 7.65 -15.29 1.52
C ALA A 80 7.22 -16.71 1.12
N ASP A 81 6.59 -17.46 2.03
CA ASP A 81 6.07 -18.79 1.78
C ASP A 81 4.90 -18.77 0.77
N THR A 82 4.01 -17.78 0.86
CA THR A 82 2.86 -17.67 -0.04
C THR A 82 3.28 -17.33 -1.47
N ILE A 83 4.29 -16.48 -1.65
CA ILE A 83 4.74 -16.04 -2.98
C ILE A 83 5.81 -16.96 -3.56
N GLY A 84 6.75 -17.42 -2.72
CA GLY A 84 8.00 -18.04 -3.16
C GLY A 84 7.90 -19.49 -3.63
N PHE A 85 6.89 -20.27 -3.22
CA PHE A 85 6.80 -21.68 -3.57
C PHE A 85 5.65 -22.00 -4.51
N PRO A 86 5.90 -22.12 -5.83
CA PRO A 86 4.93 -22.66 -6.75
C PRO A 86 4.83 -24.19 -6.52
N SER A 87 3.91 -24.64 -5.69
CA SER A 87 3.52 -26.06 -5.70
C SER A 87 2.75 -26.36 -6.99
N LYS A 88 2.70 -27.63 -7.42
CA LYS A 88 1.93 -28.02 -8.63
C LYS A 88 0.43 -27.68 -8.56
N GLU A 89 -0.07 -27.40 -7.37
CA GLU A 89 -1.46 -27.03 -7.07
C GLU A 89 -1.59 -25.55 -6.63
N ALA A 90 -0.52 -24.75 -6.77
CA ALA A 90 -0.55 -23.37 -6.33
C ALA A 90 -1.47 -22.53 -7.24
N ALA A 91 -2.21 -21.62 -6.61
CA ALA A 91 -3.01 -20.62 -7.32
C ALA A 91 -2.15 -19.80 -8.31
N PRO A 92 -2.74 -19.21 -9.36
CA PRO A 92 -2.05 -18.34 -10.30
C PRO A 92 -1.26 -17.25 -9.58
N PHE A 93 -0.15 -16.81 -10.16
CA PHE A 93 0.76 -15.84 -9.56
C PHE A 93 0.06 -14.58 -9.04
N TYR A 94 -0.80 -13.97 -9.85
CA TYR A 94 -1.51 -12.74 -9.46
C TYR A 94 -2.49 -12.96 -8.29
N GLU A 95 -3.10 -14.13 -8.20
CA GLU A 95 -3.98 -14.49 -7.09
C GLU A 95 -3.18 -14.67 -5.78
N ARG A 96 -1.98 -15.27 -5.86
CA ARG A 96 -1.08 -15.38 -4.70
C ARG A 96 -0.61 -14.00 -4.22
N VAL A 97 -0.35 -13.07 -5.14
CA VAL A 97 0.03 -11.69 -4.81
C VAL A 97 -1.06 -11.01 -3.98
N ILE A 98 -2.30 -11.03 -4.46
CA ILE A 98 -3.39 -10.37 -3.72
C ILE A 98 -3.74 -11.11 -2.43
N LYS A 99 -3.70 -12.44 -2.44
CA LYS A 99 -3.92 -13.26 -1.24
C LYS A 99 -2.90 -12.94 -0.15
N SER A 100 -1.60 -12.86 -0.50
CA SER A 100 -0.55 -12.57 0.49
C SER A 100 -0.76 -11.21 1.17
N LEU A 101 -1.19 -10.20 0.40
CA LEU A 101 -1.53 -8.90 0.95
C LEU A 101 -2.78 -8.97 1.84
N ALA A 102 -3.82 -9.66 1.39
CA ALA A 102 -5.06 -9.82 2.15
C ALA A 102 -4.83 -10.57 3.48
N ASP A 103 -4.02 -11.62 3.47
CA ASP A 103 -3.71 -12.43 4.66
C ASP A 103 -2.98 -11.61 5.75
N ILE A 104 -2.02 -10.75 5.37
CA ILE A 104 -1.29 -9.87 6.32
C ILE A 104 -2.24 -8.90 7.03
N PHE A 105 -3.22 -8.35 6.32
CA PHE A 105 -4.13 -7.34 6.85
C PHE A 105 -5.46 -7.90 7.34
N GLU A 106 -5.56 -9.24 7.43
CA GLU A 106 -6.79 -9.95 7.81
C GLU A 106 -8.01 -9.54 6.96
N SER A 107 -7.73 -9.12 5.73
CA SER A 107 -8.76 -8.74 4.76
C SER A 107 -9.42 -10.01 4.22
N PRO A 108 -10.75 -10.09 4.22
CA PRO A 108 -11.45 -11.28 3.75
C PRO A 108 -11.40 -11.44 2.23
N ALA A 109 -11.10 -10.38 1.49
CA ALA A 109 -11.12 -10.37 0.03
C ALA A 109 -10.20 -9.29 -0.53
N GLY A 110 -9.77 -9.46 -1.79
CA GLY A 110 -8.92 -8.49 -2.47
C GLY A 110 -9.00 -8.59 -3.99
N LEU A 111 -8.61 -7.50 -4.65
CA LEU A 111 -8.55 -7.36 -6.10
C LEU A 111 -7.15 -6.90 -6.49
N LEU A 112 -6.61 -7.44 -7.57
CA LEU A 112 -5.36 -6.99 -8.15
C LEU A 112 -5.59 -6.55 -9.59
N MET A 113 -5.24 -5.32 -9.88
CA MET A 113 -5.23 -4.74 -11.20
C MET A 113 -3.78 -4.50 -11.63
N VAL A 114 -3.47 -4.81 -12.90
CA VAL A 114 -2.14 -4.66 -13.46
C VAL A 114 -2.26 -3.91 -14.79
N PRO A 115 -1.29 -3.04 -15.15
CA PRO A 115 -1.29 -2.37 -16.45
C PRO A 115 -1.21 -3.38 -17.61
N ASP A 116 -2.06 -3.18 -18.63
CA ASP A 116 -1.98 -3.89 -19.90
C ASP A 116 -0.92 -3.24 -20.82
N GLU A 117 -0.76 -3.76 -22.07
CA GLU A 117 0.18 -3.25 -23.06
C GLU A 117 -0.09 -1.77 -23.43
N GLU A 118 -1.34 -1.31 -23.33
CA GLU A 118 -1.71 0.08 -23.57
C GLU A 118 -1.62 0.96 -22.31
N GLY A 119 -1.13 0.40 -21.21
CA GLY A 119 -0.98 1.07 -19.92
C GLY A 119 -2.31 1.33 -19.19
N ARG A 120 -3.37 0.55 -19.47
CA ARG A 120 -4.64 0.62 -18.74
C ARG A 120 -4.64 -0.41 -17.62
N LEU A 121 -5.12 -0.05 -16.46
CA LEU A 121 -5.27 -1.00 -15.35
C LEU A 121 -6.44 -1.95 -15.62
N THR A 122 -6.13 -3.22 -15.78
CA THR A 122 -7.08 -4.31 -15.99
C THR A 122 -7.07 -5.26 -14.81
N LEU A 123 -8.22 -5.84 -14.47
CA LEU A 123 -8.34 -6.79 -13.39
C LEU A 123 -7.63 -8.11 -13.77
N GLN A 124 -6.61 -8.49 -13.00
CA GLN A 124 -5.84 -9.71 -13.23
C GLN A 124 -6.15 -10.82 -12.22
N ALA A 125 -6.52 -10.46 -10.99
CA ALA A 125 -6.90 -11.45 -9.99
C ALA A 125 -7.97 -10.94 -9.03
N ARG A 126 -8.79 -11.90 -8.56
CA ARG A 126 -9.79 -11.73 -7.49
C ARG A 126 -9.52 -12.79 -6.42
N TRP A 127 -9.42 -12.35 -5.19
CA TRP A 127 -9.35 -13.22 -4.02
C TRP A 127 -10.63 -13.04 -3.20
N ASN A 128 -11.47 -14.09 -3.14
CA ASN A 128 -12.72 -14.12 -2.37
C ASN A 128 -13.71 -12.96 -2.62
N TRP A 129 -13.60 -12.26 -3.75
CA TRP A 129 -14.46 -11.10 -4.07
C TRP A 129 -15.23 -11.31 -5.37
N ALA A 130 -16.13 -12.27 -5.36
CA ALA A 130 -16.90 -12.64 -6.54
C ALA A 130 -17.97 -11.60 -6.93
N THR A 131 -18.44 -10.80 -5.98
CA THR A 131 -19.60 -9.90 -6.13
C THR A 131 -19.25 -8.49 -6.60
N ALA A 132 -17.95 -8.12 -6.61
CA ALA A 132 -17.56 -6.79 -7.08
C ALA A 132 -17.79 -6.65 -8.60
N ASP A 133 -18.65 -5.71 -8.98
CA ASP A 133 -18.87 -5.34 -10.39
C ASP A 133 -17.78 -4.34 -10.81
N ILE A 134 -16.78 -4.86 -11.54
CA ILE A 134 -15.60 -4.12 -11.92
C ILE A 134 -15.64 -3.87 -13.42
N PRO A 135 -15.69 -2.61 -13.87
CA PRO A 135 -15.67 -2.30 -15.29
C PRO A 135 -14.34 -2.73 -15.95
N ALA A 136 -14.39 -3.03 -17.25
CA ALA A 136 -13.21 -3.45 -18.01
C ALA A 136 -12.07 -2.41 -17.94
N ASN A 137 -12.39 -1.12 -17.89
CA ASN A 137 -11.44 -0.03 -17.61
C ASN A 137 -11.55 0.35 -16.12
N CYS A 138 -10.82 -0.35 -15.28
CA CYS A 138 -10.93 -0.22 -13.81
C CYS A 138 -10.54 1.17 -13.30
N VAL A 139 -9.59 1.85 -13.95
CA VAL A 139 -9.02 3.12 -13.47
C VAL A 139 -8.73 4.05 -14.65
N SER A 140 -9.07 5.33 -14.50
CA SER A 140 -8.78 6.35 -15.50
C SER A 140 -7.27 6.56 -15.70
N LYS A 141 -6.86 6.87 -16.92
CA LYS A 141 -5.47 7.28 -17.22
C LYS A 141 -5.00 8.49 -16.39
N MET A 142 -5.93 9.34 -15.92
CA MET A 142 -5.59 10.50 -15.08
C MET A 142 -5.21 10.10 -13.64
N THR A 143 -5.66 8.96 -13.16
CA THR A 143 -5.40 8.47 -11.79
C THR A 143 -4.01 7.84 -11.64
N MET A 144 -3.47 7.26 -12.71
CA MET A 144 -2.15 6.59 -12.66
C MET A 144 -1.01 7.53 -12.27
N PRO A 145 -0.86 8.75 -12.86
CA PRO A 145 0.19 9.69 -12.46
C PRO A 145 0.14 10.09 -11.00
N PHE A 146 -1.05 10.16 -10.41
CA PHE A 146 -1.23 10.43 -8.99
C PHE A 146 -0.58 9.33 -8.15
N PHE A 147 -0.88 8.06 -8.42
CA PHE A 147 -0.29 6.94 -7.68
C PHE A 147 1.22 6.80 -7.92
N GLU A 148 1.69 7.03 -9.15
CA GLU A 148 3.11 6.96 -9.49
C GLU A 148 3.93 8.03 -8.78
N SER A 149 3.43 9.26 -8.72
CA SER A 149 4.14 10.38 -8.12
C SER A 149 4.11 10.39 -6.59
N THR A 150 3.01 9.95 -5.99
CA THR A 150 2.79 10.04 -4.55
C THR A 150 3.04 8.72 -3.82
N GLY A 151 2.77 7.58 -4.46
CA GLY A 151 2.69 6.28 -3.79
C GLY A 151 1.67 6.27 -2.65
N HIS A 152 0.67 7.15 -2.72
CA HIS A 152 -0.28 7.36 -1.63
C HIS A 152 -1.26 6.20 -1.53
N ILE A 153 -1.36 5.61 -0.33
CA ILE A 153 -2.32 4.55 -0.01
C ILE A 153 -3.62 5.24 0.38
N LEU A 154 -4.72 4.88 -0.30
CA LEU A 154 -6.03 5.46 -0.01
C LEU A 154 -6.76 4.65 1.05
N SER A 155 -7.19 5.34 2.11
CA SER A 155 -8.23 4.85 3.02
C SER A 155 -9.59 5.20 2.40
N MET A 156 -10.35 4.20 1.98
CA MET A 156 -11.65 4.46 1.34
C MET A 156 -12.65 5.12 2.29
N ASP A 157 -12.49 4.94 3.59
CA ASP A 157 -13.31 5.63 4.59
C ASP A 157 -13.00 7.13 4.63
N GLU A 158 -11.71 7.51 4.60
CA GLU A 158 -11.28 8.90 4.57
C GLU A 158 -11.65 9.59 3.25
N VAL A 159 -11.49 8.87 2.14
CA VAL A 159 -11.89 9.37 0.81
C VAL A 159 -13.39 9.65 0.74
N ARG A 160 -14.22 8.71 1.23
CA ARG A 160 -15.69 8.89 1.28
C ARG A 160 -16.13 10.00 2.23
N ALA A 161 -15.40 10.19 3.32
CA ALA A 161 -15.65 11.26 4.29
C ALA A 161 -15.11 12.63 3.83
N GLY A 162 -14.35 12.68 2.72
CA GLY A 162 -13.72 13.92 2.23
C GLY A 162 -12.62 14.45 3.16
N ILE A 163 -11.99 13.57 3.96
CA ILE A 163 -10.95 13.92 4.94
C ILE A 163 -9.55 13.81 4.31
N ASP A 164 -9.37 12.98 3.29
CA ASP A 164 -8.08 12.81 2.62
C ASP A 164 -7.77 14.02 1.72
N GLU A 165 -7.06 15.00 2.27
CA GLU A 165 -6.65 16.22 1.58
C GLU A 165 -5.69 15.98 0.40
N ARG A 166 -5.07 14.80 0.31
CA ARG A 166 -4.10 14.46 -0.74
C ARG A 166 -4.75 13.83 -1.96
N CYS A 167 -5.91 13.25 -1.79
CA CYS A 167 -6.64 12.58 -2.86
C CYS A 167 -7.66 13.53 -3.48
N ASP A 168 -7.52 13.82 -4.79
CA ASP A 168 -8.64 14.41 -5.53
C ASP A 168 -9.73 13.34 -5.67
N PRO A 169 -10.96 13.56 -5.15
CA PRO A 169 -12.06 12.59 -5.28
C PRO A 169 -12.35 12.17 -6.73
N ARG A 170 -11.99 13.02 -7.72
CA ARG A 170 -12.12 12.72 -9.15
C ARG A 170 -11.09 11.70 -9.65
N ALA A 171 -10.02 11.49 -8.89
CA ALA A 171 -9.01 10.50 -9.21
C ALA A 171 -9.45 9.07 -8.82
N VAL A 172 -10.47 8.92 -7.99
CA VAL A 172 -11.00 7.62 -7.57
C VAL A 172 -12.11 7.21 -8.53
N PRO A 173 -12.04 6.03 -9.15
CA PRO A 173 -13.10 5.53 -10.01
C PRO A 173 -14.43 5.39 -9.27
N GLN A 174 -15.54 5.72 -9.94
CA GLN A 174 -16.87 5.70 -9.33
C GLN A 174 -17.23 4.32 -8.76
N TRP A 175 -16.92 3.24 -9.47
CA TRP A 175 -17.20 1.88 -9.01
C TRP A 175 -16.52 1.56 -7.67
N LEU A 176 -15.30 2.08 -7.45
CA LEU A 176 -14.55 1.88 -6.22
C LEU A 176 -15.10 2.75 -5.08
N TYR A 177 -15.60 3.94 -5.42
CA TYR A 177 -16.28 4.81 -4.47
C TYR A 177 -17.58 4.18 -3.97
N ASP A 178 -18.34 3.55 -4.88
CA ASP A 178 -19.63 2.91 -4.59
C ASP A 178 -19.48 1.56 -3.88
N GLU A 179 -18.33 0.86 -4.05
CA GLU A 179 -18.05 -0.43 -3.41
C GLU A 179 -17.78 -0.26 -1.91
N GLN A 180 -18.81 -0.45 -1.10
CA GLN A 180 -18.77 -0.23 0.35
C GLN A 180 -17.78 -1.16 1.09
N GLN A 181 -17.47 -2.31 0.52
CA GLN A 181 -16.51 -3.25 1.10
C GLN A 181 -15.06 -2.81 0.88
N ALA A 182 -14.79 -1.94 -0.10
CA ALA A 182 -13.45 -1.43 -0.33
C ALA A 182 -12.97 -0.61 0.88
N TRP A 183 -11.83 -1.02 1.43
CA TRP A 183 -11.24 -0.43 2.64
C TRP A 183 -9.93 0.30 2.35
N ALA A 184 -9.00 -0.36 1.66
CA ALA A 184 -7.70 0.21 1.33
C ALA A 184 -7.37 0.02 -0.16
N VAL A 185 -6.81 1.06 -0.79
CA VAL A 185 -6.27 1.00 -2.15
C VAL A 185 -4.76 1.22 -2.06
N VAL A 186 -4.01 0.21 -2.47
CA VAL A 186 -2.55 0.15 -2.32
C VAL A 186 -1.90 0.20 -3.70
N PRO A 187 -1.23 1.30 -4.05
CA PRO A 187 -0.45 1.37 -5.27
C PRO A 187 0.84 0.57 -5.14
N LEU A 188 1.08 -0.33 -6.08
CA LEU A 188 2.27 -1.15 -6.16
C LEU A 188 3.25 -0.47 -7.13
N VAL A 189 4.10 0.42 -6.58
CA VAL A 189 5.01 1.26 -7.38
C VAL A 189 6.42 0.71 -7.34
N HIS A 190 7.01 0.49 -8.52
CA HIS A 190 8.39 0.05 -8.72
C HIS A 190 9.15 1.07 -9.57
N PHE A 191 10.23 1.66 -9.05
CA PHE A 191 11.02 2.71 -9.71
C PHE A 191 10.19 3.86 -10.30
N GLY A 192 9.17 4.33 -9.55
CA GLY A 192 8.32 5.43 -10.00
C GLY A 192 7.27 5.08 -11.06
N LYS A 193 7.14 3.80 -11.41
CA LYS A 193 6.08 3.29 -12.30
C LYS A 193 5.12 2.40 -11.54
N LEU A 194 3.85 2.50 -11.88
CA LEU A 194 2.80 1.68 -11.28
C LEU A 194 2.83 0.28 -11.88
N ALA A 195 3.32 -0.70 -11.12
CA ALA A 195 3.33 -2.12 -11.50
C ALA A 195 1.97 -2.79 -11.27
N GLY A 196 1.14 -2.24 -10.41
CA GLY A 196 -0.21 -2.73 -10.14
C GLY A 196 -0.93 -1.89 -9.09
N LEU A 197 -2.22 -2.17 -8.91
CA LEU A 197 -3.06 -1.55 -7.90
C LEU A 197 -3.81 -2.67 -7.16
N ALA A 198 -3.61 -2.77 -5.85
CA ALA A 198 -4.32 -3.72 -5.02
C ALA A 198 -5.45 -3.02 -4.26
N VAL A 199 -6.62 -3.64 -4.20
CA VAL A 199 -7.75 -3.19 -3.39
C VAL A 199 -8.06 -4.26 -2.37
N LEU A 200 -8.07 -3.88 -1.09
CA LEU A 200 -8.40 -4.76 0.03
C LEU A 200 -9.81 -4.49 0.52
N ALA A 201 -10.52 -5.56 0.82
CA ALA A 201 -11.82 -5.48 1.47
C ALA A 201 -11.67 -5.17 2.96
N ARG A 202 -12.73 -4.62 3.54
CA ARG A 202 -12.78 -4.30 4.97
C ARG A 202 -12.60 -5.55 5.82
N PRO A 203 -11.69 -5.52 6.82
CA PRO A 203 -11.52 -6.61 7.77
C PRO A 203 -12.83 -6.96 8.49
N ARG A 204 -12.97 -8.21 8.94
CA ARG A 204 -14.16 -8.68 9.68
C ARG A 204 -14.41 -7.87 10.95
N LEU A 205 -13.35 -7.45 11.63
CA LEU A 205 -13.41 -6.48 12.72
C LEU A 205 -13.20 -5.09 12.12
N PRO A 206 -14.27 -4.28 11.95
CA PRO A 206 -14.18 -2.96 11.33
C PRO A 206 -13.21 -2.07 12.10
N ARG A 207 -12.22 -1.54 11.39
CA ARG A 207 -11.21 -0.63 11.92
C ARG A 207 -10.77 0.39 10.88
N ALA A 208 -10.37 1.55 11.33
CA ALA A 208 -9.70 2.52 10.47
C ALA A 208 -8.26 2.07 10.20
N LEU A 209 -7.70 2.49 9.07
CA LEU A 209 -6.28 2.35 8.80
C LEU A 209 -5.49 3.21 9.79
N ASP A 210 -4.56 2.60 10.50
CA ASP A 210 -3.65 3.31 11.37
C ASP A 210 -2.26 3.50 10.72
N TRP A 211 -1.37 4.20 11.40
CA TRP A 211 -0.03 4.47 10.89
C TRP A 211 0.80 3.19 10.68
N GLU A 212 0.58 2.16 11.51
CA GLU A 212 1.27 0.87 11.45
C GLU A 212 0.80 0.07 10.23
N ASP A 213 -0.51 0.06 9.96
CA ASP A 213 -1.08 -0.50 8.73
C ASP A 213 -0.48 0.16 7.48
N LEU A 214 -0.44 1.50 7.47
CA LEU A 214 0.10 2.26 6.32
C LEU A 214 1.59 1.99 6.09
N ASP A 215 2.39 1.85 7.14
CA ASP A 215 3.81 1.53 7.02
C ASP A 215 4.02 0.11 6.50
N MET A 216 3.28 -0.87 7.02
CA MET A 216 3.32 -2.25 6.56
C MET A 216 2.84 -2.37 5.11
N LEU A 217 1.71 -1.75 4.75
CA LEU A 217 1.20 -1.70 3.37
C LEU A 217 2.24 -1.13 2.40
N ARG A 218 2.97 -0.11 2.82
CA ARG A 218 4.02 0.52 2.01
C ARG A 218 5.23 -0.41 1.80
N VAL A 219 5.65 -1.13 2.85
CA VAL A 219 6.79 -2.07 2.76
C VAL A 219 6.42 -3.27 1.90
N VAL A 220 5.30 -3.92 2.21
CA VAL A 220 4.81 -5.10 1.47
C VAL A 220 4.45 -4.72 0.03
N GLY A 221 3.78 -3.57 -0.16
CA GLY A 221 3.42 -3.08 -1.50
C GLY A 221 4.62 -2.85 -2.41
N ARG A 222 5.72 -2.31 -1.89
CA ARG A 222 6.98 -2.16 -2.66
C ARG A 222 7.57 -3.50 -3.06
N GLN A 223 7.53 -4.49 -2.16
CA GLN A 223 8.03 -5.82 -2.46
C GLN A 223 7.18 -6.52 -3.53
N LEU A 224 5.85 -6.43 -3.40
CA LEU A 224 4.92 -6.95 -4.41
C LEU A 224 5.09 -6.27 -5.77
N ALA A 225 5.30 -4.96 -5.78
CA ALA A 225 5.60 -4.22 -7.01
C ALA A 225 6.86 -4.74 -7.71
N SER A 226 7.90 -5.08 -6.94
CA SER A 226 9.14 -5.69 -7.45
C SER A 226 8.87 -7.05 -8.09
N TYR A 227 8.08 -7.90 -7.45
CA TYR A 227 7.72 -9.22 -8.01
C TYR A 227 6.85 -9.11 -9.26
N LEU A 228 5.91 -8.16 -9.31
CA LEU A 228 5.11 -7.90 -10.51
C LEU A 228 5.97 -7.41 -11.67
N ALA A 229 6.89 -6.49 -11.41
CA ALA A 229 7.81 -5.97 -12.42
C ALA A 229 8.75 -7.06 -12.96
N GLU A 230 9.26 -7.94 -12.08
CA GLU A 230 10.07 -9.09 -12.46
C GLU A 230 9.28 -10.07 -13.33
N ALA A 231 8.05 -10.42 -12.93
CA ALA A 231 7.19 -11.31 -13.71
C ALA A 231 6.87 -10.74 -15.09
N ALA A 232 6.56 -9.44 -15.19
CA ALA A 232 6.31 -8.77 -16.46
C ALA A 232 7.56 -8.78 -17.35
N SER A 233 8.75 -8.55 -16.77
CA SER A 233 10.02 -8.59 -17.51
C SER A 233 10.33 -9.99 -18.03
N GLN A 234 10.11 -11.03 -17.23
CA GLN A 234 10.30 -12.42 -17.65
C GLN A 234 9.33 -12.82 -18.77
N GLN A 235 8.07 -12.40 -18.68
CA GLN A 235 7.08 -12.64 -19.72
C GLN A 235 7.48 -11.97 -21.04
N ALA A 236 7.86 -10.69 -21.02
CA ALA A 236 8.31 -9.97 -22.22
C ALA A 236 9.55 -10.61 -22.86
N LEU A 237 10.49 -11.10 -22.03
CA LEU A 237 11.66 -11.83 -22.54
C LEU A 237 11.26 -13.16 -23.20
N ALA A 238 10.35 -13.91 -22.59
CA ALA A 238 9.87 -15.18 -23.14
C ALA A 238 9.16 -14.98 -24.49
N GLU A 239 8.32 -13.94 -24.62
CA GLU A 239 7.64 -13.57 -25.87
C GLU A 239 8.64 -13.17 -26.95
N SER A 240 9.65 -12.36 -26.61
CA SER A 240 10.73 -12.00 -27.53
C SER A 240 11.50 -13.22 -28.05
N GLN A 241 11.83 -14.15 -27.13
CA GLN A 241 12.53 -15.39 -27.53
C GLN A 241 11.68 -16.29 -28.42
N GLN A 242 10.38 -16.39 -28.16
CA GLN A 242 9.45 -17.13 -29.02
C GLN A 242 9.36 -16.52 -30.40
N PHE A 243 9.29 -15.18 -30.49
CA PHE A 243 9.27 -14.47 -31.76
C PHE A 243 10.55 -14.69 -32.56
N ASP A 244 11.72 -14.63 -31.90
CA ASP A 244 13.01 -14.92 -32.57
C ASP A 244 13.11 -16.36 -33.06
N GLN A 245 12.63 -17.33 -32.28
CA GLN A 245 12.58 -18.72 -32.72
C GLN A 245 11.65 -18.92 -33.91
N PHE A 246 10.48 -18.26 -33.91
CA PHE A 246 9.55 -18.27 -35.03
C PHE A 246 10.20 -17.71 -36.30
N ASN A 247 10.83 -16.55 -36.20
CA ASN A 247 11.49 -15.89 -37.34
C ASN A 247 12.62 -16.77 -37.91
N ARG A 248 13.41 -17.41 -37.06
CA ARG A 248 14.44 -18.35 -37.53
C ARG A 248 13.85 -19.55 -38.29
N ARG A 249 12.82 -20.19 -37.73
CA ARG A 249 12.13 -21.30 -38.38
C ARG A 249 11.51 -20.87 -39.70
N PHE A 250 10.87 -19.69 -39.72
CA PHE A 250 10.28 -19.14 -40.93
C PHE A 250 11.35 -18.89 -42.04
N ALA A 251 12.50 -18.34 -41.66
CA ALA A 251 13.63 -18.13 -42.61
C ALA A 251 14.13 -19.46 -43.19
N PHE A 252 14.22 -20.53 -42.40
CA PHE A 252 14.57 -21.86 -42.93
C PHE A 252 13.54 -22.39 -43.93
N VAL A 253 12.24 -22.30 -43.63
CA VAL A 253 11.17 -22.73 -44.54
C VAL A 253 11.20 -21.95 -45.85
N VAL A 254 11.38 -20.62 -45.77
CA VAL A 254 11.48 -19.79 -46.99
C VAL A 254 12.70 -20.16 -47.83
N HIS A 255 13.84 -20.42 -47.16
CA HIS A 255 15.05 -20.89 -47.84
C HIS A 255 14.83 -22.23 -48.57
N ASP A 256 14.19 -23.19 -47.92
CA ASP A 256 13.91 -24.51 -48.49
C ASP A 256 12.91 -24.42 -49.65
N ILE A 257 11.86 -23.61 -49.54
CA ILE A 257 10.93 -23.32 -50.63
C ILE A 257 11.66 -22.72 -51.81
N LYS A 258 12.54 -21.73 -51.59
CA LYS A 258 13.35 -21.13 -52.65
C LYS A 258 14.22 -22.16 -53.34
N ASN A 259 14.84 -23.08 -52.60
CA ASN A 259 15.66 -24.15 -53.15
C ASN A 259 14.84 -25.12 -54.01
N LEU A 260 13.66 -25.53 -53.51
CA LEU A 260 12.73 -26.39 -54.27
C LEU A 260 12.23 -25.72 -55.55
N VAL A 261 11.84 -24.45 -55.48
CA VAL A 261 11.44 -23.68 -56.67
C VAL A 261 12.59 -23.60 -57.69
N SER A 262 13.83 -23.37 -57.25
CA SER A 262 15.00 -23.33 -58.11
C SER A 262 15.26 -24.68 -58.77
N GLN A 263 15.15 -25.80 -58.04
CA GLN A 263 15.29 -27.14 -58.59
C GLN A 263 14.20 -27.45 -59.60
N LEU A 264 12.94 -27.13 -59.32
CA LEU A 264 11.83 -27.30 -60.28
C LEU A 264 12.02 -26.46 -61.54
N SER A 265 12.54 -25.21 -61.41
CA SER A 265 12.82 -24.36 -62.53
C SER A 265 13.92 -24.93 -63.49
N ILE A 266 14.90 -25.64 -62.89
CA ILE A 266 15.95 -26.32 -63.67
C ILE A 266 15.38 -27.53 -64.44
N LEU A 267 14.52 -28.32 -63.80
CA LEU A 267 13.87 -29.50 -64.40
C LEU A 267 12.83 -29.13 -65.47
N ALA A 268 12.23 -27.94 -65.41
CA ALA A 268 11.21 -27.48 -66.33
C ALA A 268 11.81 -26.76 -67.58
N ARG A 269 13.13 -26.64 -67.68
CA ARG A 269 13.79 -26.13 -68.92
C ARG A 269 13.88 -27.26 -69.93
N PRO A 270 13.29 -27.10 -71.12
CA PRO A 270 13.39 -28.07 -72.26
C PRO A 270 14.82 -28.22 -72.78
#